data_7e4a414b3d67f0cb74e65bbbb67c736a
#
_entry.id   7e4a414b3d67f0cb74e65bbbb67c736a
#
_cell.length_a   1.000
_cell.length_b   1.000
_cell.length_c   1.000
_cell.angle_alpha   90.00
_cell.angle_beta   90.00
_cell.angle_gamma   90.00
#
_symmetry.space_group_name_H-M   'P 1'
#
loop_
_entity.id
_entity.type
_entity.pdbx_description
1 polymer ?
#
loop_
_entity_poly.entity_id
_entity_poly.type
_entity_poly.pdbx_seq_one_letter_code
_entity_poly.pdbx_strand_id
1 'polypeptide(L)'
;RPDIFKEKTESNMEKDILDIINDEEKISLVAEENEKILGIIVLKIKKIINHINLKDSKVLWIEELCVDENNRGKGIGKILINNAKKIAKDLKCERLELNCWEANKDAITFYEKQGMKSQRRVMEIKI
;
A
#
# COMPACT_ATOMS: atom_id res chain seq x y z
N ARG A 1 10.35 7.77 -12.39
CA ARG A 1 11.45 8.51 -11.73
C ARG A 1 12.68 7.63 -11.57
N PRO A 2 13.50 7.48 -12.60
CA PRO A 2 14.72 6.66 -12.55
C PRO A 2 15.77 7.16 -11.56
N ASP A 3 15.68 8.44 -11.17
CA ASP A 3 16.55 9.05 -10.17
C ASP A 3 16.29 8.53 -8.75
N ILE A 4 15.14 7.88 -8.52
CA ILE A 4 14.73 7.35 -7.22
C ILE A 4 14.61 5.83 -7.24
N PHE A 5 13.99 5.27 -8.28
CA PHE A 5 13.69 3.86 -8.37
C PHE A 5 14.71 3.09 -9.20
N LYS A 6 15.09 1.92 -8.73
CA LYS A 6 15.85 0.95 -9.52
C LYS A 6 14.92 0.21 -10.47
N GLU A 7 15.43 -0.20 -11.63
CA GLU A 7 14.70 -1.10 -12.48
C GLU A 7 14.51 -2.45 -11.76
N LYS A 8 13.29 -2.98 -11.85
CA LYS A 8 12.98 -4.29 -11.28
C LYS A 8 12.74 -5.29 -12.39
N THR A 9 13.42 -6.42 -12.28
CA THR A 9 13.16 -7.59 -13.12
C THR A 9 12.09 -8.45 -12.43
N GLU A 10 11.48 -9.36 -13.19
CA GLU A 10 10.47 -10.27 -12.65
C GLU A 10 10.99 -11.10 -11.47
N SER A 11 12.24 -11.61 -11.57
CA SER A 11 12.87 -12.37 -10.48
C SER A 11 13.12 -11.52 -9.22
N ASN A 12 13.42 -10.24 -9.38
CA ASN A 12 13.58 -9.32 -8.26
C ASN A 12 12.24 -9.06 -7.55
N MET A 13 11.13 -9.02 -8.30
CA MET A 13 9.81 -8.83 -7.72
C MET A 13 9.41 -10.01 -6.83
N GLU A 14 9.66 -11.24 -7.25
CA GLU A 14 9.38 -12.43 -6.44
C GLU A 14 10.18 -12.41 -5.14
N LYS A 15 11.45 -12.05 -5.20
CA LYS A 15 12.30 -11.93 -4.02
C LYS A 15 11.79 -10.84 -3.07
N ASP A 16 11.41 -9.68 -3.59
CA ASP A 16 10.86 -8.58 -2.81
C ASP A 16 9.58 -9.02 -2.08
N ILE A 17 8.71 -9.75 -2.76
CA ILE A 17 7.46 -10.27 -2.16
C ILE A 17 7.77 -11.25 -1.03
N LEU A 18 8.72 -12.17 -1.21
CA LEU A 18 9.09 -13.13 -0.18
C LEU A 18 9.70 -12.43 1.06
N ASP A 19 10.55 -11.42 0.85
CA ASP A 19 11.13 -10.65 1.93
C ASP A 19 10.05 -9.91 2.74
N ILE A 20 9.05 -9.35 2.07
CA ILE A 20 7.93 -8.66 2.69
C ILE A 20 7.05 -9.63 3.49
N ILE A 21 6.70 -10.77 2.92
CA ILE A 21 5.84 -11.78 3.57
C ILE A 21 6.47 -12.30 4.85
N ASN A 22 7.80 -12.42 4.89
CA ASN A 22 8.52 -12.94 6.04
C ASN A 22 8.78 -11.90 7.14
N ASP A 23 8.37 -10.65 6.96
CA ASP A 23 8.49 -9.62 7.98
C ASP A 23 7.36 -9.74 9.01
N GLU A 24 7.71 -10.15 10.24
CA GLU A 24 6.74 -10.39 11.33
C GLU A 24 6.05 -9.13 11.85
N GLU A 25 6.60 -7.93 11.60
CA GLU A 25 6.01 -6.66 12.04
C GLU A 25 4.90 -6.15 11.13
N LYS A 26 4.67 -6.81 10.02
CA LYS A 26 3.71 -6.39 8.99
C LYS A 26 2.60 -7.41 8.82
N ILE A 27 1.45 -6.91 8.38
CA ILE A 27 0.31 -7.74 7.97
C ILE A 27 0.33 -7.82 6.46
N SER A 28 0.46 -9.03 5.92
CA SER A 28 0.44 -9.25 4.48
C SER A 28 -0.77 -10.07 4.08
N LEU A 29 -1.50 -9.59 3.08
CA LEU A 29 -2.60 -10.31 2.48
C LEU A 29 -2.27 -10.61 1.03
N VAL A 30 -2.55 -11.82 0.58
CA VAL A 30 -2.37 -12.20 -0.81
C VAL A 30 -3.70 -12.61 -1.43
N ALA A 31 -3.89 -12.23 -2.68
CA ALA A 31 -4.95 -12.77 -3.51
C ALA A 31 -4.38 -13.93 -4.32
N GLU A 32 -4.97 -15.11 -4.18
CA GLU A 32 -4.45 -16.33 -4.75
C GLU A 32 -5.55 -17.05 -5.54
N GLU A 33 -5.18 -17.62 -6.68
CA GLU A 33 -6.05 -18.45 -7.49
C GLU A 33 -5.21 -19.57 -8.10
N ASN A 34 -5.65 -20.83 -7.94
CA ASN A 34 -4.95 -22.02 -8.47
C ASN A 34 -3.47 -22.06 -8.07
N GLU A 35 -3.17 -21.78 -6.80
CA GLU A 35 -1.82 -21.75 -6.23
C GLU A 35 -0.92 -20.64 -6.79
N LYS A 36 -1.49 -19.70 -7.55
CA LYS A 36 -0.77 -18.56 -8.11
C LYS A 36 -1.16 -17.28 -7.36
N ILE A 37 -0.17 -16.50 -6.96
CA ILE A 37 -0.40 -15.19 -6.34
C ILE A 37 -0.76 -14.18 -7.42
N LEU A 38 -1.95 -13.58 -7.31
CA LEU A 38 -2.45 -12.56 -8.24
C LEU A 38 -2.19 -11.15 -7.74
N GLY A 39 -2.02 -10.98 -6.45
CA GLY A 39 -1.75 -9.68 -5.87
C GLY A 39 -1.40 -9.78 -4.39
N ILE A 40 -0.84 -8.72 -3.86
CA ILE A 40 -0.45 -8.61 -2.45
C ILE A 40 -0.68 -7.20 -1.95
N ILE A 41 -1.11 -7.09 -0.70
CA ILE A 41 -1.11 -5.84 0.03
C ILE A 41 -0.35 -6.03 1.35
N VAL A 42 0.52 -5.10 1.67
CA VAL A 42 1.30 -5.10 2.91
C VAL A 42 0.90 -3.91 3.74
N LEU A 43 0.53 -4.17 4.98
CA LEU A 43 -0.02 -3.21 5.92
C LEU A 43 0.86 -3.10 7.16
N LYS A 44 0.91 -1.91 7.70
CA LYS A 44 1.61 -1.63 8.96
C LYS A 44 0.78 -0.69 9.81
N ILE A 45 0.70 -0.97 11.11
CA ILE A 45 0.04 -0.07 12.05
C ILE A 45 1.01 1.05 12.42
N LYS A 46 0.57 2.29 12.25
CA LYS A 46 1.31 3.49 12.70
C LYS A 46 0.51 4.18 13.78
N LYS A 47 1.19 4.50 14.88
CA LYS A 47 0.60 5.22 16.01
C LYS A 47 1.30 6.55 16.18
N ILE A 48 0.54 7.61 16.41
CA ILE A 48 1.03 8.91 16.83
C ILE A 48 0.59 9.07 18.28
N ILE A 49 1.55 9.09 19.20
CA ILE A 49 1.30 9.16 20.63
C ILE A 49 2.17 10.28 21.21
N ASN A 50 1.56 11.15 22.02
CA ASN A 50 2.27 12.21 22.74
C ASN A 50 3.05 13.18 21.85
N HIS A 51 2.57 13.41 20.63
CA HIS A 51 3.14 14.43 19.76
C HIS A 51 2.72 15.83 20.22
N ILE A 52 3.65 16.79 20.18
CA ILE A 52 3.39 18.17 20.66
C ILE A 52 2.20 18.82 19.93
N ASN A 53 2.11 18.63 18.62
CA ASN A 53 1.15 19.35 17.77
C ASN A 53 0.03 18.46 17.21
N LEU A 54 0.11 17.15 17.36
CA LEU A 54 -0.85 16.22 16.78
C LEU A 54 -1.58 15.44 17.85
N LYS A 55 -2.86 15.20 17.64
CA LYS A 55 -3.65 14.31 18.49
C LYS A 55 -3.14 12.89 18.36
N ASP A 56 -3.28 12.11 19.42
CA ASP A 56 -3.02 10.67 19.36
C ASP A 56 -3.90 10.03 18.30
N SER A 57 -3.31 9.22 17.47
CA SER A 57 -4.03 8.52 16.40
C SER A 57 -3.42 7.17 16.10
N LYS A 58 -4.24 6.32 15.50
CA LYS A 58 -3.85 5.00 15.03
C LYS A 58 -4.27 4.87 13.56
N VAL A 59 -3.33 4.58 12.71
CA VAL A 59 -3.53 4.54 11.27
C VAL A 59 -3.03 3.20 10.73
N LEU A 60 -3.79 2.61 9.82
CA LEU A 60 -3.31 1.48 9.05
C LEU A 60 -2.67 2.00 7.78
N TRP A 61 -1.38 1.72 7.63
CA TRP A 61 -0.57 2.21 6.52
C TRP A 61 -0.39 1.12 5.48
N ILE A 62 -0.70 1.43 4.23
CA ILE A 62 -0.41 0.53 3.11
C ILE A 62 1.02 0.80 2.66
N GLU A 63 1.92 -0.15 2.91
CA GLU A 63 3.31 -0.02 2.46
C GLU A 63 3.48 -0.47 1.01
N GLU A 64 2.75 -1.50 0.61
CA GLU A 64 2.81 -2.05 -0.73
C GLU A 64 1.43 -2.51 -1.19
N LEU A 65 1.13 -2.28 -2.44
CA LEU A 65 0.01 -2.88 -3.14
C LEU A 65 0.47 -3.22 -4.55
N CYS A 66 0.52 -4.50 -4.85
CA CYS A 66 0.94 -5.00 -6.15
C CYS A 66 -0.10 -5.99 -6.69
N VAL A 67 -0.44 -5.85 -7.95
CA VAL A 67 -1.28 -6.80 -8.68
C VAL A 67 -0.49 -7.32 -9.86
N ASP A 68 -0.52 -8.64 -10.07
CA ASP A 68 0.12 -9.26 -11.22
C ASP A 68 -0.34 -8.58 -12.51
N GLU A 69 0.61 -8.23 -13.37
CA GLU A 69 0.36 -7.48 -14.59
C GLU A 69 -0.70 -8.11 -15.48
N ASN A 70 -0.67 -9.45 -15.59
CA ASN A 70 -1.63 -10.20 -16.41
C ASN A 70 -3.03 -10.26 -15.80
N ASN A 71 -3.20 -9.84 -14.56
CA ASN A 71 -4.46 -9.89 -13.82
C ASN A 71 -4.99 -8.51 -13.44
N ARG A 72 -4.43 -7.45 -13.98
CA ARG A 72 -4.93 -6.09 -13.80
C ARG A 72 -6.27 -5.92 -14.49
N GLY A 73 -7.12 -5.05 -13.92
CA GLY A 73 -8.47 -4.82 -14.44
C GLY A 73 -9.50 -5.86 -14.03
N LYS A 74 -9.14 -6.84 -13.20
CA LYS A 74 -10.06 -7.89 -12.71
C LYS A 74 -10.60 -7.61 -11.30
N GLY A 75 -10.35 -6.43 -10.75
CA GLY A 75 -10.83 -6.05 -9.43
C GLY A 75 -10.02 -6.58 -8.26
N ILE A 76 -8.83 -7.14 -8.48
CA ILE A 76 -7.99 -7.71 -7.42
C ILE A 76 -7.51 -6.61 -6.45
N GLY A 77 -7.05 -5.48 -6.97
CA GLY A 77 -6.66 -4.34 -6.13
C GLY A 77 -7.80 -3.84 -5.26
N LYS A 78 -9.00 -3.77 -5.81
CA LYS A 78 -10.20 -3.38 -5.05
C LYS A 78 -10.50 -4.36 -3.92
N ILE A 79 -10.39 -5.67 -4.18
CA ILE A 79 -10.59 -6.70 -3.15
C ILE A 79 -9.57 -6.53 -2.03
N LEU A 80 -8.30 -6.33 -2.36
CA LEU A 80 -7.24 -6.13 -1.39
C LEU A 80 -7.48 -4.87 -0.54
N ILE A 81 -7.84 -3.75 -1.16
CA ILE A 81 -8.18 -2.52 -0.45
C ILE A 81 -9.39 -2.71 0.46
N ASN A 82 -10.42 -3.40 0.01
CA ASN A 82 -11.61 -3.64 0.81
C ASN A 82 -11.28 -4.50 2.05
N ASN A 83 -10.41 -5.47 1.92
CA ASN A 83 -9.92 -6.25 3.06
C ASN A 83 -9.08 -5.40 4.01
N ALA A 84 -8.25 -4.50 3.49
CA ALA A 84 -7.50 -3.56 4.32
C ALA A 84 -8.42 -2.65 5.12
N LYS A 85 -9.52 -2.17 4.52
CA LYS A 85 -10.54 -1.38 5.21
C LYS A 85 -11.17 -2.14 6.38
N LYS A 86 -11.46 -3.42 6.18
CA LYS A 86 -12.00 -4.28 7.25
C LYS A 86 -11.01 -4.45 8.39
N ILE A 87 -9.75 -4.69 8.07
CA ILE A 87 -8.68 -4.82 9.08
C ILE A 87 -8.51 -3.51 9.85
N ALA A 88 -8.50 -2.37 9.17
CA ALA A 88 -8.43 -1.06 9.81
C ALA A 88 -9.57 -0.86 10.80
N LYS A 89 -10.78 -1.22 10.41
CA LYS A 89 -11.97 -1.14 11.27
C LYS A 89 -11.85 -2.06 12.49
N ASP A 90 -11.45 -3.31 12.28
CA ASP A 90 -11.31 -4.31 13.36
C ASP A 90 -10.23 -3.91 14.35
N LEU A 91 -9.14 -3.29 13.89
CA LEU A 91 -8.05 -2.79 14.72
C LEU A 91 -8.34 -1.42 15.33
N LYS A 92 -9.51 -0.85 15.05
CA LYS A 92 -9.90 0.49 15.51
C LYS A 92 -8.95 1.59 15.05
N CYS A 93 -8.42 1.45 13.83
CA CYS A 93 -7.67 2.51 13.18
C CYS A 93 -8.62 3.60 12.69
N GLU A 94 -8.19 4.85 12.80
CA GLU A 94 -8.98 6.01 12.36
C GLU A 94 -8.96 6.20 10.86
N ARG A 95 -7.86 5.81 10.23
CA ARG A 95 -7.66 6.00 8.79
C ARG A 95 -6.87 4.85 8.18
N LEU A 96 -7.04 4.69 6.88
CA LEU A 96 -6.20 3.89 6.01
C LEU A 96 -5.43 4.88 5.12
N GLU A 97 -4.12 4.85 5.17
CA GLU A 97 -3.26 5.82 4.46
C GLU A 97 -2.20 5.13 3.62
N LEU A 98 -1.74 5.83 2.60
CA LEU A 98 -0.59 5.43 1.77
C LEU A 98 0.10 6.66 1.19
N ASN A 99 1.32 6.46 0.70
CA ASN A 99 1.98 7.43 -0.16
C ASN A 99 1.83 7.01 -1.61
N CYS A 100 1.57 7.97 -2.47
CA CYS A 100 1.50 7.76 -3.91
C CYS A 100 2.28 8.86 -4.62
N TRP A 101 3.12 8.47 -5.58
CA TRP A 101 3.88 9.43 -6.36
C TRP A 101 2.96 10.25 -7.28
N GLU A 102 3.16 11.57 -7.31
CA GLU A 102 2.38 12.48 -8.16
C GLU A 102 2.41 12.07 -9.64
N ALA A 103 3.53 11.54 -10.10
CA ALA A 103 3.69 11.11 -11.49
C ALA A 103 2.88 9.85 -11.82
N ASN A 104 2.46 9.07 -10.82
CA ASN A 104 1.70 7.85 -11.04
C ASN A 104 0.20 8.13 -11.10
N LYS A 105 -0.23 8.68 -12.23
CA LYS A 105 -1.62 9.10 -12.44
C LYS A 105 -2.61 7.93 -12.37
N ASP A 106 -2.24 6.78 -12.86
CA ASP A 106 -3.10 5.59 -12.86
C ASP A 106 -3.36 5.10 -11.43
N ALA A 107 -2.32 5.08 -10.59
CA ALA A 107 -2.46 4.72 -9.18
C ALA A 107 -3.33 5.74 -8.43
N ILE A 108 -3.11 7.02 -8.63
CA ILE A 108 -3.91 8.08 -8.01
C ILE A 108 -5.38 7.91 -8.38
N THR A 109 -5.69 7.72 -9.65
CA THR A 109 -7.06 7.49 -10.12
C THR A 109 -7.67 6.25 -9.47
N PHE A 110 -6.91 5.17 -9.39
CA PHE A 110 -7.36 3.95 -8.73
C PHE A 110 -7.72 4.21 -7.26
N TYR A 111 -6.84 4.86 -6.50
CA TYR A 111 -7.09 5.13 -5.09
C TYR A 111 -8.27 6.08 -4.88
N GLU A 112 -8.41 7.10 -5.72
CA GLU A 112 -9.56 8.01 -5.67
C GLU A 112 -10.87 7.26 -5.89
N LYS A 113 -10.91 6.29 -6.81
CA LYS A 113 -12.08 5.43 -7.02
C LYS A 113 -12.40 4.56 -5.82
N GLN A 114 -11.41 4.26 -4.99
CA GLN A 114 -11.62 3.52 -3.74
C GLN A 114 -12.09 4.42 -2.59
N GLY A 115 -12.25 5.70 -2.83
CA GLY A 115 -12.72 6.68 -1.85
C GLY A 115 -11.60 7.42 -1.13
N MET A 116 -10.35 7.27 -1.55
CA MET A 116 -9.23 7.96 -0.93
C MET A 116 -9.12 9.40 -1.44
N LYS A 117 -8.63 10.27 -0.58
CA LYS A 117 -8.44 11.71 -0.88
C LYS A 117 -7.02 12.10 -0.54
N SER A 118 -6.50 13.09 -1.25
CA SER A 118 -5.20 13.66 -0.90
C SER A 118 -5.25 14.30 0.48
N GLN A 119 -4.26 13.99 1.30
CA GLN A 119 -4.15 14.52 2.66
C GLN A 119 -3.12 15.64 2.75
N ARG A 120 -1.95 15.39 2.19
CA ARG A 120 -0.82 16.33 2.26
C ARG A 120 0.04 16.17 1.02
N ARG A 121 0.98 17.10 0.85
CA ARG A 121 1.90 17.10 -0.28
C ARG A 121 3.34 17.10 0.22
N VAL A 122 4.17 16.26 -0.36
CA VAL A 122 5.62 16.29 -0.19
C VAL A 122 6.20 17.13 -1.31
N MET A 123 7.00 18.12 -0.97
CA MET A 123 7.63 19.01 -1.93
C MET A 123 9.14 18.89 -1.83
N GLU A 124 9.83 19.06 -2.96
CA GLU A 124 11.29 18.89 -3.00
C GLU A 124 11.95 19.97 -3.85
N ILE A 125 13.19 20.28 -3.50
CA ILE A 125 14.12 21.04 -4.34
C ILE A 125 15.38 20.20 -4.45
N LYS A 126 15.82 19.92 -5.65
CA LYS A 126 17.06 19.20 -5.89
C LYS A 126 18.24 20.15 -5.69
N ILE A 127 19.24 19.73 -4.91
CA ILE A 127 20.41 20.54 -4.57
C ILE A 127 21.60 20.19 -5.49
#